data_6d7e77b00880e1e75f830f20a74e0746
#
_entry.id   6d7e77b00880e1e75f830f20a74e0746
#
_cell.length_a   1.000
_cell.length_b   1.000
_cell.length_c   1.000
_cell.angle_alpha   90.00
_cell.angle_beta   90.00
_cell.angle_gamma   90.00
#
_symmetry.space_group_name_H-M   'P 1'
#
loop_
_entity.id
_entity.type
_entity.pdbx_description
1 polymer ?
#
loop_
_entity_poly.entity_id
_entity_poly.type
_entity_poly.pdbx_seq_one_letter_code
_entity_poly.pdbx_strand_id
1 'polypeptide(L)'
;IINKADLIKDEIKTRTKYFNYYFENLFSDILIKPHFFSSIMEKSPDVFLRKICSLDQSTKIMISNNKLNTFLEKTNNSHRAPQKGNFRPKIKFLKQVNSRPIILKAFGTRLKGVNKDYKNYFLKQFLSHFSIYNKVVIIKFVNNENPFS
;
A
#
# COMPACT_ATOMS: atom_id res chain seq x y z
N ILE A 1 10.68 1.00 13.32
CA ILE A 1 12.10 1.19 13.63
C ILE A 1 12.59 -0.03 14.36
N ILE A 2 13.78 -0.54 13.98
CA ILE A 2 14.45 -1.69 14.60
C ILE A 2 15.73 -1.16 15.23
N ASN A 3 15.79 -1.19 16.56
CA ASN A 3 16.94 -0.71 17.30
C ASN A 3 18.06 -1.78 17.40
N LYS A 4 19.23 -1.39 17.91
CA LYS A 4 20.43 -2.22 18.10
C LYS A 4 21.03 -2.74 16.77
N ALA A 5 20.99 -1.91 15.74
CA ALA A 5 21.55 -2.25 14.43
C ALA A 5 23.08 -2.49 14.45
N ASP A 6 23.76 -1.97 15.47
CA ASP A 6 25.17 -2.21 15.74
C ASP A 6 25.51 -3.69 15.95
N LEU A 7 24.58 -4.47 16.51
CA LEU A 7 24.77 -5.91 16.76
C LEU A 7 24.68 -6.77 15.49
N ILE A 8 24.15 -6.22 14.38
CA ILE A 8 23.89 -6.97 13.15
C ILE A 8 24.46 -6.30 11.90
N LYS A 9 25.51 -5.48 12.03
CA LYS A 9 26.06 -4.67 10.93
C LYS A 9 26.26 -5.43 9.62
N ASP A 10 26.89 -6.59 9.71
CA ASP A 10 27.24 -7.41 8.56
C ASP A 10 26.02 -8.21 8.01
N GLU A 11 24.96 -8.31 8.76
CA GLU A 11 23.76 -9.06 8.42
C GLU A 11 22.57 -8.19 8.02
N ILE A 12 22.69 -6.85 8.01
CA ILE A 12 21.56 -5.93 7.78
C ILE A 12 20.78 -6.29 6.50
N LYS A 13 21.48 -6.60 5.41
CA LYS A 13 20.83 -6.97 4.14
C LYS A 13 20.00 -8.26 4.26
N THR A 14 20.54 -9.27 4.92
CA THR A 14 19.88 -10.56 5.14
C THR A 14 18.70 -10.41 6.08
N ARG A 15 18.88 -9.69 7.18
CA ARG A 15 17.83 -9.39 8.18
C ARG A 15 16.72 -8.55 7.56
N THR A 16 17.04 -7.58 6.70
CA THR A 16 16.01 -6.80 5.98
C THR A 16 15.11 -7.69 5.13
N LYS A 17 15.67 -8.66 4.39
CA LYS A 17 14.88 -9.62 3.60
C LYS A 17 13.96 -10.45 4.49
N TYR A 18 14.48 -10.95 5.62
CA TYR A 18 13.70 -11.73 6.59
C TYR A 18 12.55 -10.92 7.18
N PHE A 19 12.81 -9.68 7.62
CA PHE A 19 11.78 -8.79 8.15
C PHE A 19 10.72 -8.43 7.11
N ASN A 20 11.12 -8.16 5.87
CA ASN A 20 10.16 -7.88 4.80
C ASN A 20 9.23 -9.08 4.58
N TYR A 21 9.78 -10.30 4.46
CA TYR A 21 8.99 -11.52 4.33
C TYR A 21 8.03 -11.73 5.51
N TYR A 22 8.50 -11.53 6.74
CA TYR A 22 7.70 -11.68 7.94
C TYR A 22 6.56 -10.66 8.00
N PHE A 23 6.86 -9.38 7.73
CA PHE A 23 5.86 -8.32 7.75
C PHE A 23 4.85 -8.42 6.59
N GLU A 24 5.25 -8.87 5.41
CA GLU A 24 4.33 -9.11 4.30
C GLU A 24 3.29 -10.18 4.63
N ASN A 25 3.66 -11.17 5.44
CA ASN A 25 2.73 -12.20 5.91
C ASN A 25 1.81 -11.71 7.03
N LEU A 26 2.31 -10.86 7.93
CA LEU A 26 1.53 -10.32 9.04
C LEU A 26 0.60 -9.18 8.62
N PHE A 27 1.06 -8.30 7.73
CA PHE A 27 0.37 -7.08 7.34
C PHE A 27 0.12 -7.06 5.83
N SER A 28 -1.04 -7.59 5.42
CA SER A 28 -1.41 -7.60 4.00
C SER A 28 -1.69 -6.20 3.43
N ASP A 29 -1.96 -5.23 4.30
CA ASP A 29 -2.48 -3.91 3.95
C ASP A 29 -1.42 -2.81 3.96
N ILE A 30 -0.17 -3.15 4.28
CA ILE A 30 0.93 -2.19 4.39
C ILE A 30 2.19 -2.79 3.79
N LEU A 31 2.87 -2.05 2.90
CA LEU A 31 4.26 -2.35 2.55
C LEU A 31 5.16 -1.74 3.62
N ILE A 32 5.83 -2.58 4.40
CA ILE A 32 6.73 -2.14 5.46
C ILE A 32 8.15 -2.09 4.94
N LYS A 33 8.79 -0.92 5.08
CA LYS A 33 10.22 -0.75 4.88
C LYS A 33 10.87 -0.57 6.25
N PRO A 34 11.53 -1.61 6.79
CA PRO A 34 12.15 -1.53 8.11
C PRO A 34 13.26 -0.47 8.09
N HIS A 35 13.39 0.25 9.20
CA HIS A 35 14.45 1.22 9.42
C HIS A 35 15.29 0.77 10.58
N PHE A 36 16.54 0.40 10.29
CA PHE A 36 17.51 -0.02 11.29
C PHE A 36 18.17 1.21 11.91
N PHE A 37 18.29 1.19 13.22
CA PHE A 37 18.81 2.28 14.03
C PHE A 37 19.69 1.71 15.15
N SER A 38 20.69 2.45 15.58
CA SER A 38 21.47 2.14 16.78
C SER A 38 21.60 3.38 17.65
N SER A 39 21.02 3.33 18.83
CA SER A 39 21.11 4.42 19.81
C SER A 39 22.53 4.66 20.33
N ILE A 40 23.42 3.68 20.17
CA ILE A 40 24.83 3.76 20.62
C ILE A 40 25.71 4.39 19.52
N MET A 41 25.41 4.11 18.24
CA MET A 41 26.24 4.55 17.12
C MET A 41 25.83 5.89 16.52
N GLU A 42 24.57 6.30 16.72
CA GLU A 42 24.10 7.59 16.25
C GLU A 42 24.77 8.71 17.07
N LYS A 43 25.50 9.57 16.37
CA LYS A 43 26.25 10.68 16.99
C LYS A 43 25.36 11.73 17.67
N SER A 44 24.07 11.76 17.32
CA SER A 44 23.11 12.74 17.85
C SER A 44 21.67 12.21 17.78
N PRO A 45 20.85 12.42 18.84
CA PRO A 45 19.42 12.16 18.83
C PRO A 45 18.67 12.91 17.72
N ASP A 46 19.21 14.02 17.25
CA ASP A 46 18.60 14.85 16.19
C ASP A 46 18.49 14.11 14.85
N VAL A 47 19.42 13.21 14.54
CA VAL A 47 19.35 12.38 13.32
C VAL A 47 18.12 11.50 13.35
N PHE A 48 17.86 10.89 14.50
CA PHE A 48 16.69 10.04 14.72
C PHE A 48 15.39 10.83 14.68
N LEU A 49 15.33 11.99 15.38
CA LEU A 49 14.16 12.85 15.38
C LEU A 49 13.84 13.39 13.99
N ARG A 50 14.86 13.87 13.25
CA ARG A 50 14.67 14.29 11.85
C ARG A 50 14.09 13.18 10.97
N LYS A 51 14.51 11.94 11.20
CA LYS A 51 13.97 10.80 10.46
C LYS A 51 12.49 10.56 10.79
N ILE A 52 12.11 10.61 12.06
CA ILE A 52 10.70 10.51 12.49
C ILE A 52 9.89 11.64 11.87
N CYS A 53 10.34 12.88 11.96
CA CYS A 53 9.68 14.04 11.37
C CYS A 53 9.51 13.88 9.85
N SER A 54 10.53 13.38 9.14
CA SER A 54 10.46 13.14 7.70
C SER A 54 9.43 12.08 7.33
N LEU A 55 9.27 11.05 8.16
CA LEU A 55 8.23 10.03 8.00
C LEU A 55 6.84 10.61 8.23
N ASP A 56 6.68 11.51 9.21
CA ASP A 56 5.40 12.18 9.46
C ASP A 56 5.03 13.17 8.34
N GLN A 57 5.95 14.01 7.91
CA GLN A 57 5.72 14.94 6.80
C GLN A 57 5.35 14.24 5.49
N SER A 58 5.91 13.05 5.24
CA SER A 58 5.58 12.24 4.08
C SER A 58 4.15 11.64 4.12
N THR A 59 3.37 11.90 5.18
CA THR A 59 2.07 11.21 5.39
C THR A 59 0.93 11.75 4.53
N LYS A 60 0.97 13.00 4.06
CA LYS A 60 -0.03 13.56 3.15
C LYS A 60 0.32 13.20 1.70
N ILE A 61 -0.15 12.05 1.24
CA ILE A 61 -0.02 11.68 -0.17
C ILE A 61 -1.34 12.00 -0.88
N MET A 62 -1.27 12.92 -1.83
CA MET A 62 -2.36 13.20 -2.76
C MET A 62 -1.96 12.71 -4.15
N ILE A 63 -2.75 11.79 -4.68
CA ILE A 63 -2.54 11.19 -6.01
C ILE A 63 -3.60 11.77 -6.94
N SER A 64 -3.17 12.38 -8.03
CA SER A 64 -4.10 12.96 -9.01
C SER A 64 -4.95 11.88 -9.69
N ASN A 65 -6.16 12.24 -10.09
CA ASN A 65 -7.08 11.31 -10.76
C ASN A 65 -6.46 10.71 -12.04
N ASN A 66 -5.67 11.47 -12.78
CA ASN A 66 -4.99 10.98 -13.98
C ASN A 66 -4.01 9.83 -13.63
N LYS A 67 -3.20 9.98 -12.59
CA LYS A 67 -2.28 8.93 -12.14
C LYS A 67 -3.04 7.69 -11.65
N LEU A 68 -4.17 7.88 -10.95
CA LEU A 68 -5.03 6.78 -10.52
C LEU A 68 -5.64 6.03 -11.72
N ASN A 69 -6.08 6.74 -12.74
CA ASN A 69 -6.63 6.13 -13.96
C ASN A 69 -5.55 5.37 -14.75
N THR A 70 -4.37 5.95 -14.92
CA THR A 70 -3.24 5.27 -15.58
C THR A 70 -2.85 3.98 -14.85
N PHE A 71 -2.81 4.01 -13.51
CA PHE A 71 -2.58 2.81 -12.70
C PHE A 71 -3.67 1.76 -12.94
N LEU A 72 -4.93 2.19 -12.94
CA LEU A 72 -6.07 1.31 -13.12
C LEU A 72 -6.06 0.63 -14.50
N GLU A 73 -5.77 1.36 -15.56
CA GLU A 73 -5.64 0.82 -16.93
C GLU A 73 -4.54 -0.25 -16.99
N LYS A 74 -3.36 0.05 -16.45
CA LYS A 74 -2.25 -0.92 -16.38
C LYS A 74 -2.65 -2.18 -15.62
N THR A 75 -3.28 -2.03 -14.46
CA THR A 75 -3.67 -3.16 -13.62
C THR A 75 -4.77 -4.00 -14.25
N ASN A 76 -5.77 -3.37 -14.89
CA ASN A 76 -6.83 -4.09 -15.59
C ASN A 76 -6.31 -4.86 -16.82
N ASN A 77 -5.24 -4.39 -17.45
CA ASN A 77 -4.64 -5.05 -18.62
C ASN A 77 -3.73 -6.21 -18.20
N SER A 78 -2.99 -6.06 -17.09
CA SER A 78 -2.07 -7.08 -16.62
C SER A 78 -2.75 -8.22 -15.84
N HIS A 79 -3.75 -7.92 -15.04
CA HIS A 79 -4.44 -8.91 -14.21
C HIS A 79 -5.90 -8.55 -13.96
N ARG A 80 -6.77 -9.19 -14.71
CA ARG A 80 -8.22 -8.98 -14.58
C ARG A 80 -8.76 -9.70 -13.34
N ALA A 81 -9.78 -9.12 -12.71
CA ALA A 81 -10.45 -9.77 -11.59
C ALA A 81 -10.96 -11.16 -11.99
N PRO A 82 -10.89 -12.16 -11.07
CA PRO A 82 -11.40 -13.49 -11.34
C PRO A 82 -12.88 -13.46 -11.73
N GLN A 83 -13.26 -14.32 -12.64
CA GLN A 83 -14.66 -14.49 -13.02
C GLN A 83 -15.41 -15.18 -11.87
N LYS A 84 -16.62 -14.70 -11.58
CA LYS A 84 -17.54 -15.32 -10.64
C LYS A 84 -18.85 -15.64 -11.35
N GLY A 85 -19.12 -16.92 -11.61
CA GLY A 85 -20.21 -17.32 -12.48
C GLY A 85 -20.01 -16.79 -13.92
N ASN A 86 -21.08 -16.31 -14.54
CA ASN A 86 -21.04 -15.77 -15.91
C ASN A 86 -20.50 -14.34 -16.00
N PHE A 87 -20.01 -13.76 -14.90
CA PHE A 87 -19.69 -12.34 -14.86
C PHE A 87 -18.31 -12.07 -14.25
N ARG A 88 -17.64 -11.06 -14.81
CA ARG A 88 -16.35 -10.59 -14.32
C ARG A 88 -16.50 -9.20 -13.69
N PRO A 89 -16.11 -9.03 -12.43
CA PRO A 89 -16.04 -7.71 -11.81
C PRO A 89 -15.12 -6.78 -12.59
N LYS A 90 -15.52 -5.51 -12.74
CA LYS A 90 -14.69 -4.51 -13.44
C LYS A 90 -14.62 -3.22 -12.61
N ILE A 91 -13.42 -2.81 -12.25
CA ILE A 91 -13.18 -1.49 -11.67
C ILE A 91 -13.12 -0.49 -12.83
N LYS A 92 -13.96 0.55 -12.79
CA LYS A 92 -14.05 1.56 -13.83
C LYS A 92 -13.21 2.78 -13.55
N PHE A 93 -13.20 3.23 -12.29
CA PHE A 93 -12.34 4.33 -11.88
C PHE A 93 -12.02 4.30 -10.39
N LEU A 94 -10.96 5.01 -10.01
CA LEU A 94 -10.49 5.18 -8.63
C LEU A 94 -10.56 6.66 -8.25
N LYS A 95 -10.97 6.91 -7.00
CA LYS A 95 -10.94 8.27 -6.44
C LYS A 95 -10.32 8.22 -5.04
N GLN A 96 -9.35 9.07 -4.77
CA GLN A 96 -8.86 9.28 -3.42
C GLN A 96 -9.83 10.19 -2.68
N VAL A 97 -10.29 9.75 -1.50
CA VAL A 97 -11.25 10.50 -0.67
C VAL A 97 -10.64 11.00 0.63
N ASN A 98 -9.52 10.42 1.05
CA ASN A 98 -8.76 10.88 2.20
C ASN A 98 -7.26 10.62 1.99
N SER A 99 -6.42 11.44 2.61
CA SER A 99 -4.96 11.37 2.52
C SER A 99 -4.29 10.83 3.81
N ARG A 100 -5.00 10.79 4.93
CA ARG A 100 -4.46 10.33 6.22
C ARG A 100 -5.57 9.73 7.11
N PRO A 101 -5.72 8.40 7.16
CA PRO A 101 -5.10 7.39 6.28
C PRO A 101 -5.49 7.60 4.82
N ILE A 102 -4.72 7.01 3.90
CA ILE A 102 -5.07 7.06 2.48
C ILE A 102 -6.29 6.19 2.25
N ILE A 103 -7.40 6.81 1.86
CA ILE A 103 -8.63 6.08 1.54
C ILE A 103 -8.97 6.29 0.08
N LEU A 104 -9.08 5.17 -0.63
CA LEU A 104 -9.53 5.14 -2.02
C LEU A 104 -10.92 4.53 -2.12
N LYS A 105 -11.73 5.04 -3.04
CA LYS A 105 -12.96 4.40 -3.51
C LYS A 105 -12.73 3.87 -4.91
N ALA A 106 -12.90 2.57 -5.08
CA ALA A 106 -12.90 1.89 -6.37
C ALA A 106 -14.35 1.72 -6.83
N PHE A 107 -14.71 2.39 -7.90
CA PHE A 107 -16.05 2.33 -8.48
C PHE A 107 -16.08 1.41 -9.69
N GLY A 108 -17.12 0.63 -9.80
CA GLY A 108 -17.26 -0.28 -10.93
C GLY A 108 -18.48 -1.16 -10.86
N THR A 109 -18.51 -2.21 -11.68
CA THR A 109 -19.64 -3.13 -11.79
C THR A 109 -19.33 -4.44 -11.07
N ARG A 110 -20.31 -4.94 -10.29
CA ARG A 110 -20.25 -6.24 -9.57
C ARG A 110 -19.09 -6.39 -8.59
N LEU A 111 -18.67 -5.30 -7.99
CA LEU A 111 -17.53 -5.27 -7.06
C LEU A 111 -17.82 -5.96 -5.72
N LYS A 112 -19.10 -6.16 -5.35
CA LYS A 112 -19.50 -6.96 -4.17
C LYS A 112 -19.01 -8.41 -4.26
N GLY A 113 -18.82 -8.93 -5.48
CA GLY A 113 -18.33 -10.30 -5.74
C GLY A 113 -16.83 -10.47 -5.75
N VAL A 114 -16.05 -9.42 -5.58
CA VAL A 114 -14.59 -9.47 -5.60
C VAL A 114 -14.08 -10.19 -4.33
N ASN A 115 -13.30 -11.26 -4.53
CA ASN A 115 -12.74 -12.04 -3.42
C ASN A 115 -11.62 -11.27 -2.70
N LYS A 116 -11.27 -11.77 -1.49
CA LYS A 116 -10.25 -11.16 -0.65
C LYS A 116 -8.87 -11.15 -1.33
N ASP A 117 -8.53 -12.22 -2.04
CA ASP A 117 -7.21 -12.37 -2.67
C ASP A 117 -6.98 -11.32 -3.76
N TYR A 118 -8.00 -11.06 -4.59
CA TYR A 118 -7.90 -10.00 -5.60
C TYR A 118 -7.83 -8.61 -4.96
N LYS A 119 -8.57 -8.36 -3.86
CA LYS A 119 -8.49 -7.10 -3.12
C LYS A 119 -7.07 -6.87 -2.58
N ASN A 120 -6.48 -7.91 -1.98
CA ASN A 120 -5.11 -7.86 -1.47
C ASN A 120 -4.09 -7.67 -2.61
N TYR A 121 -4.25 -8.40 -3.71
CA TYR A 121 -3.43 -8.23 -4.90
C TYR A 121 -3.49 -6.78 -5.41
N PHE A 122 -4.70 -6.26 -5.59
CA PHE A 122 -4.90 -4.89 -6.09
C PHE A 122 -4.27 -3.84 -5.16
N LEU A 123 -4.42 -4.02 -3.85
CA LEU A 123 -3.79 -3.16 -2.86
C LEU A 123 -2.26 -3.23 -2.93
N LYS A 124 -1.66 -4.41 -3.00
CA LYS A 124 -0.21 -4.59 -3.14
C LYS A 124 0.33 -3.95 -4.42
N GLN A 125 -0.37 -4.10 -5.55
CA GLN A 125 -0.02 -3.42 -6.80
C GLN A 125 -0.08 -1.90 -6.66
N PHE A 126 -1.11 -1.38 -5.99
CA PHE A 126 -1.24 0.06 -5.73
C PHE A 126 -0.07 0.59 -4.87
N LEU A 127 0.21 -0.06 -3.76
CA LEU A 127 1.30 0.32 -2.86
C LEU A 127 2.66 0.32 -3.57
N SER A 128 2.92 -0.72 -4.36
CA SER A 128 4.15 -0.86 -5.14
C SER A 128 4.27 0.20 -6.24
N HIS A 129 3.21 0.40 -7.02
CA HIS A 129 3.20 1.34 -8.14
C HIS A 129 3.47 2.79 -7.70
N PHE A 130 2.90 3.19 -6.57
CA PHE A 130 3.08 4.53 -6.02
C PHE A 130 4.21 4.62 -4.99
N SER A 131 4.97 3.54 -4.77
CA SER A 131 6.07 3.45 -3.80
C SER A 131 5.64 3.90 -2.39
N ILE A 132 4.44 3.48 -1.96
CA ILE A 132 3.87 3.84 -0.67
C ILE A 132 4.30 2.82 0.37
N TYR A 133 5.18 3.23 1.28
CA TYR A 133 5.69 2.39 2.37
C TYR A 133 5.29 2.96 3.73
N ASN A 134 5.14 2.06 4.71
CA ASN A 134 4.87 2.41 6.12
C ASN A 134 3.59 3.25 6.33
N LYS A 135 2.59 3.06 5.46
CA LYS A 135 1.32 3.79 5.52
C LYS A 135 0.15 2.85 5.33
N VAL A 136 -0.90 3.12 6.08
CA VAL A 136 -2.18 2.42 5.92
C VAL A 136 -2.90 2.97 4.70
N VAL A 137 -3.28 2.06 3.79
CA VAL A 137 -4.12 2.36 2.63
C VAL A 137 -5.36 1.49 2.67
N ILE A 138 -6.51 2.11 2.59
CA ILE A 138 -7.81 1.42 2.59
C ILE A 138 -8.45 1.62 1.22
N ILE A 139 -8.80 0.52 0.55
CA ILE A 139 -9.53 0.57 -0.73
C ILE A 139 -10.95 0.06 -0.51
N LYS A 140 -11.93 0.94 -0.64
CA LYS A 140 -13.35 0.62 -0.56
C LYS A 140 -13.90 0.33 -1.97
N PHE A 141 -14.40 -0.88 -2.19
CA PHE A 141 -15.01 -1.28 -3.45
C PHE A 141 -16.50 -0.94 -3.42
N VAL A 142 -16.92 -0.06 -4.31
CA VAL A 142 -18.28 0.49 -4.37
C VAL A 142 -18.90 0.10 -5.72
N ASN A 143 -20.06 -0.56 -5.69
CA ASN A 143 -20.81 -0.77 -6.91
C ASN A 143 -21.39 0.55 -7.39
N ASN A 144 -21.31 0.81 -8.69
CA ASN A 144 -22.23 1.78 -9.28
C ASN A 144 -23.60 1.12 -9.29
N GLU A 145 -24.44 1.52 -8.34
CA GLU A 145 -25.86 1.22 -8.44
C GLU A 145 -26.41 2.01 -9.63
N ASN A 146 -27.04 1.30 -10.54
CA ASN A 146 -27.72 1.95 -11.65
C ASN A 146 -28.87 2.76 -11.04
N PRO A 147 -28.93 4.10 -11.17
CA PRO A 147 -30.00 4.89 -10.59
C PRO A 147 -31.39 4.58 -11.16
N PHE A 148 -31.46 3.66 -12.14
CA PHE A 148 -32.67 3.22 -12.83
C PHE A 148 -32.97 1.72 -12.66
N SER A 149 -32.41 1.05 -11.64
CA SER A 149 -32.73 -0.35 -11.31
C SER A 149 -33.45 -0.44 -9.98
#